data_0e01826cba60f2060287d49c4b0845c6
#
_entry.id   0e01826cba60f2060287d49c4b0845c6
#
_cell.length_a   1.000
_cell.length_b   1.000
_cell.length_c   1.000
_cell.angle_alpha   90.00
_cell.angle_beta   90.00
_cell.angle_gamma   90.00
#
_symmetry.space_group_name_H-M   'P 1'
#
loop_
_entity.id
_entity.type
_entity.pdbx_description
1 polymer ?
#
loop_
_entity_poly.entity_id
_entity_poly.type
_entity_poly.pdbx_seq_one_letter_code
_entity_poly.pdbx_strand_id
1 'polypeptide(L)'
;MGIWAVAITIRRMVVRTEWRLRQQSPQFKTRTGESVSLSSRLIIGFVTAVYLVWLLIRAVSQPAWIDQLPTVVYELLRLAEIAWLATIVLLWVVVWWQARQEEAQPWEPLNLETLYNLHPADFERYVARLFRLKGYRVVVRGRSGDLGVDLVITRQGGKRAIAQCKRYRSTIGPDIVRELYGTLIHEGVSHAFLVTTAEISDSAREWASGKPMTLIDGSTLVEIAASLQLNPTSSAKSL
;
A
#
# COMPACT_ATOMS: atom_id res chain seq x y z
N MET A 1 49.58 17.41 29.81
CA MET A 1 49.15 16.14 29.14
C MET A 1 47.67 15.82 29.40
N GLY A 2 46.74 16.75 29.37
CA GLY A 2 45.33 16.47 29.77
C GLY A 2 44.23 16.74 28.73
N ILE A 3 44.49 17.63 27.78
CA ILE A 3 43.39 18.13 26.89
C ILE A 3 43.19 17.22 25.66
N TRP A 4 44.25 16.59 25.16
CA TRP A 4 44.16 15.69 24.00
C TRP A 4 43.50 14.33 24.34
N ALA A 5 43.62 13.85 25.56
CA ALA A 5 42.97 12.60 25.98
C ALA A 5 41.42 12.77 26.07
N VAL A 6 40.95 13.92 26.53
CA VAL A 6 39.53 14.25 26.63
C VAL A 6 38.91 14.37 25.25
N ALA A 7 39.58 15.04 24.29
CA ALA A 7 39.10 15.22 22.92
C ALA A 7 38.96 13.86 22.19
N ILE A 8 39.90 12.93 22.39
CA ILE A 8 39.85 11.59 21.79
C ILE A 8 38.72 10.77 22.39
N THR A 9 38.46 10.89 23.71
CA THR A 9 37.40 10.17 24.39
C THR A 9 36.02 10.70 23.94
N ILE A 10 35.83 12.01 23.81
CA ILE A 10 34.60 12.63 23.30
C ILE A 10 34.36 12.23 21.85
N ARG A 11 35.39 12.25 21.00
CA ARG A 11 35.25 11.81 19.58
C ARG A 11 34.90 10.33 19.47
N ARG A 12 35.42 9.46 20.33
CA ARG A 12 35.04 8.04 20.38
C ARG A 12 33.62 7.82 20.93
N MET A 13 33.16 8.68 21.82
CA MET A 13 31.81 8.61 22.39
C MET A 13 30.76 9.08 21.36
N VAL A 14 31.03 10.18 20.64
CA VAL A 14 30.16 10.68 19.56
C VAL A 14 30.07 9.69 18.42
N VAL A 15 31.19 9.12 17.96
CA VAL A 15 31.18 8.10 16.90
C VAL A 15 30.46 6.82 17.36
N ARG A 16 30.53 6.44 18.66
CA ARG A 16 29.81 5.28 19.20
C ARG A 16 28.31 5.50 19.35
N THR A 17 27.87 6.73 19.65
CA THR A 17 26.45 7.11 19.69
C THR A 17 25.86 7.19 18.29
N GLU A 18 26.56 7.74 17.32
CA GLU A 18 26.14 7.73 15.92
C GLU A 18 26.05 6.31 15.36
N TRP A 19 26.96 5.41 15.75
CA TRP A 19 26.91 3.99 15.35
C TRP A 19 25.70 3.26 15.96
N ARG A 20 25.36 3.54 17.22
CA ARG A 20 24.16 2.97 17.86
C ARG A 20 22.86 3.54 17.28
N LEU A 21 22.85 4.81 16.90
CA LEU A 21 21.70 5.42 16.26
C LEU A 21 21.54 4.93 14.80
N ARG A 22 22.63 4.56 14.12
CA ARG A 22 22.57 3.89 12.80
C ARG A 22 22.08 2.44 12.88
N GLN A 23 22.29 1.75 13.99
CA GLN A 23 21.78 0.38 14.18
C GLN A 23 20.35 0.36 14.73
N GLN A 24 19.85 1.47 15.22
CA GLN A 24 18.45 1.70 15.59
C GLN A 24 17.65 2.41 14.51
N SER A 25 18.06 2.34 13.23
CA SER A 25 17.06 2.51 12.18
C SER A 25 15.95 1.53 12.52
N PRO A 26 14.69 1.98 12.73
CA PRO A 26 13.60 1.05 12.86
C PRO A 26 13.72 0.17 11.62
N GLN A 27 14.11 -1.09 11.80
CA GLN A 27 13.89 -2.11 10.82
C GLN A 27 12.40 -1.94 10.55
N PHE A 28 12.06 -1.22 9.46
CA PHE A 28 10.75 -1.38 8.86
C PHE A 28 10.72 -2.87 8.59
N LYS A 29 10.22 -3.58 9.60
CA LYS A 29 10.07 -5.01 9.56
C LYS A 29 9.05 -5.17 8.45
N THR A 30 9.57 -5.30 7.24
CA THR A 30 8.87 -5.89 6.14
C THR A 30 8.54 -7.28 6.66
N ARG A 31 7.54 -7.29 7.56
CA ARG A 31 6.78 -8.48 7.76
C ARG A 31 6.23 -8.68 6.37
N THR A 32 6.86 -9.59 5.65
CA THR A 32 6.31 -10.24 4.47
C THR A 32 4.99 -10.92 4.88
N GLY A 33 4.07 -10.12 5.41
CA GLY A 33 2.67 -10.32 5.29
C GLY A 33 2.41 -9.88 3.87
N GLU A 34 2.53 -10.81 2.91
CA GLU A 34 1.85 -10.68 1.66
C GLU A 34 0.45 -10.16 2.01
N SER A 35 0.23 -8.87 1.79
CA SER A 35 -1.11 -8.32 1.80
C SER A 35 -1.85 -9.27 0.90
N VAL A 36 -2.91 -9.91 1.42
CA VAL A 36 -3.70 -10.89 0.67
C VAL A 36 -3.96 -10.22 -0.67
N SER A 37 -3.24 -10.66 -1.69
CA SER A 37 -3.20 -9.98 -2.99
C SER A 37 -4.62 -9.91 -3.51
N LEU A 38 -4.95 -8.94 -4.35
CA LEU A 38 -6.28 -8.86 -4.97
C LEU A 38 -6.67 -10.23 -5.57
N SER A 39 -5.68 -10.97 -6.07
CA SER A 39 -5.81 -12.33 -6.58
C SER A 39 -6.29 -13.32 -5.51
N SER A 40 -5.75 -13.28 -4.30
CA SER A 40 -6.19 -14.18 -3.22
C SER A 40 -7.59 -13.85 -2.71
N ARG A 41 -7.97 -12.58 -2.67
CA ARG A 41 -9.36 -12.17 -2.34
C ARG A 41 -10.34 -12.65 -3.40
N LEU A 42 -9.96 -12.58 -4.68
CA LEU A 42 -10.78 -13.09 -5.79
C LEU A 42 -10.89 -14.62 -5.74
N ILE A 43 -9.80 -15.32 -5.42
CA ILE A 43 -9.81 -16.79 -5.27
C ILE A 43 -10.73 -17.20 -4.11
N ILE A 44 -10.60 -16.57 -2.94
CA ILE A 44 -11.46 -16.85 -1.77
C ILE A 44 -12.92 -16.54 -2.12
N GLY A 45 -13.20 -15.42 -2.80
CA GLY A 45 -14.53 -15.05 -3.27
C GLY A 45 -15.11 -16.07 -4.24
N PHE A 46 -14.32 -16.53 -5.20
CA PHE A 46 -14.73 -17.57 -6.16
C PHE A 46 -15.05 -18.91 -5.46
N VAL A 47 -14.15 -19.38 -4.57
CA VAL A 47 -14.37 -20.61 -3.79
C VAL A 47 -15.64 -20.50 -2.94
N THR A 48 -15.85 -19.34 -2.31
CA THR A 48 -17.07 -19.08 -1.54
C THR A 48 -18.31 -19.13 -2.41
N ALA A 49 -18.29 -18.52 -3.60
CA ALA A 49 -19.41 -18.53 -4.53
C ALA A 49 -19.76 -19.95 -5.03
N VAL A 50 -18.73 -20.72 -5.41
CA VAL A 50 -18.92 -22.13 -5.83
C VAL A 50 -19.55 -22.96 -4.70
N TYR A 51 -19.10 -22.75 -3.47
CA TYR A 51 -19.65 -23.46 -2.31
C TYR A 51 -21.10 -23.06 -2.01
N LEU A 52 -21.45 -21.78 -2.14
CA LEU A 52 -22.83 -21.31 -1.97
C LEU A 52 -23.77 -21.87 -3.04
N VAL A 53 -23.30 -21.96 -4.30
CA VAL A 53 -24.04 -22.60 -5.39
C VAL A 53 -24.28 -24.09 -5.08
N TRP A 54 -23.25 -24.77 -4.59
CA TRP A 54 -23.39 -26.18 -4.15
C TRP A 54 -24.44 -26.35 -3.07
N LEU A 55 -24.41 -25.50 -2.02
CA LEU A 55 -25.42 -25.53 -0.94
C LEU A 55 -26.85 -25.27 -1.47
N LEU A 56 -26.98 -24.32 -2.41
CA LEU A 56 -28.28 -24.02 -3.03
C LEU A 56 -28.82 -25.22 -3.81
N ILE A 57 -27.99 -25.83 -4.66
CA ILE A 57 -28.37 -27.02 -5.42
C ILE A 57 -28.81 -28.14 -4.48
N ARG A 58 -28.05 -28.36 -3.40
CA ARG A 58 -28.39 -29.39 -2.41
C ARG A 58 -29.69 -29.09 -1.69
N ALA A 59 -29.96 -27.85 -1.33
CA ALA A 59 -31.19 -27.45 -0.64
C ALA A 59 -32.44 -27.57 -1.54
N VAL A 60 -32.30 -27.26 -2.83
CA VAL A 60 -33.43 -27.27 -3.78
C VAL A 60 -33.67 -28.66 -4.38
N SER A 61 -32.61 -29.36 -4.76
CA SER A 61 -32.71 -30.59 -5.57
C SER A 61 -32.82 -31.85 -4.72
N GLN A 62 -32.48 -31.83 -3.40
CA GLN A 62 -32.45 -33.01 -2.51
C GLN A 62 -32.07 -34.29 -3.29
N PRO A 63 -30.81 -34.41 -3.73
CA PRO A 63 -30.43 -35.46 -4.68
C PRO A 63 -30.70 -36.85 -4.07
N ALA A 64 -31.54 -37.64 -4.69
CA ALA A 64 -32.00 -38.94 -4.20
C ALA A 64 -30.87 -39.97 -3.95
N TRP A 65 -29.67 -39.74 -4.51
CA TRP A 65 -28.50 -40.58 -4.26
C TRP A 65 -27.94 -40.40 -2.83
N ILE A 66 -28.23 -39.30 -2.15
CA ILE A 66 -27.78 -39.02 -0.78
C ILE A 66 -28.53 -39.96 0.19
N ASP A 67 -29.81 -40.22 -0.05
CA ASP A 67 -30.63 -41.08 0.79
C ASP A 67 -30.25 -42.57 0.68
N GLN A 68 -29.48 -42.92 -0.37
CA GLN A 68 -28.98 -44.29 -0.59
C GLN A 68 -27.61 -44.53 0.08
N LEU A 69 -27.00 -43.50 0.67
CA LEU A 69 -25.70 -43.63 1.32
C LEU A 69 -25.82 -44.31 2.69
N PRO A 70 -24.84 -45.16 3.07
CA PRO A 70 -24.74 -45.66 4.44
C PRO A 70 -24.70 -44.50 5.44
N THR A 71 -25.39 -44.68 6.59
CA THR A 71 -25.50 -43.62 7.63
C THR A 71 -24.16 -43.02 8.03
N VAL A 72 -23.13 -43.84 8.12
CA VAL A 72 -21.76 -43.38 8.44
C VAL A 72 -21.22 -42.41 7.39
N VAL A 73 -21.45 -42.67 6.11
CA VAL A 73 -20.99 -41.81 5.00
C VAL A 73 -21.73 -40.48 5.01
N TYR A 74 -23.05 -40.52 5.28
CA TYR A 74 -23.85 -39.31 5.42
C TYR A 74 -23.38 -38.41 6.55
N GLU A 75 -23.09 -38.95 7.72
CA GLU A 75 -22.54 -38.17 8.85
C GLU A 75 -21.16 -37.59 8.56
N LEU A 76 -20.29 -38.34 7.89
CA LEU A 76 -18.97 -37.82 7.47
C LEU A 76 -19.10 -36.67 6.47
N LEU A 77 -20.01 -36.77 5.50
CA LEU A 77 -20.26 -35.66 4.55
C LEU A 77 -20.79 -34.42 5.26
N ARG A 78 -21.70 -34.59 6.24
CA ARG A 78 -22.21 -33.48 7.04
C ARG A 78 -21.13 -32.81 7.87
N LEU A 79 -20.24 -33.58 8.50
CA LEU A 79 -19.09 -33.04 9.23
C LEU A 79 -18.11 -32.29 8.30
N ALA A 80 -17.86 -32.83 7.11
CA ALA A 80 -17.04 -32.20 6.12
C ALA A 80 -17.58 -30.82 5.64
N GLU A 81 -18.91 -30.73 5.45
CA GLU A 81 -19.58 -29.47 5.10
C GLU A 81 -19.47 -28.42 6.21
N ILE A 82 -19.63 -28.80 7.46
CA ILE A 82 -19.49 -27.90 8.61
C ILE A 82 -18.03 -27.43 8.71
N ALA A 83 -17.07 -28.34 8.56
CA ALA A 83 -15.64 -27.99 8.58
C ALA A 83 -15.28 -27.05 7.43
N TRP A 84 -15.84 -27.23 6.23
CA TRP A 84 -15.63 -26.38 5.07
C TRP A 84 -16.20 -24.97 5.28
N LEU A 85 -17.42 -24.85 5.82
CA LEU A 85 -18.03 -23.58 6.22
C LEU A 85 -17.16 -22.84 7.24
N ALA A 86 -16.72 -23.54 8.29
CA ALA A 86 -15.86 -22.95 9.31
C ALA A 86 -14.55 -22.43 8.71
N THR A 87 -13.96 -23.16 7.76
CA THR A 87 -12.73 -22.75 7.07
C THR A 87 -12.95 -21.49 6.24
N ILE A 88 -14.05 -21.39 5.48
CA ILE A 88 -14.37 -20.18 4.69
C ILE A 88 -14.55 -18.97 5.62
N VAL A 89 -15.30 -19.12 6.72
CA VAL A 89 -15.49 -18.04 7.69
C VAL A 89 -14.17 -17.61 8.29
N LEU A 90 -13.30 -18.55 8.69
CA LEU A 90 -11.98 -18.25 9.23
C LEU A 90 -11.12 -17.48 8.23
N LEU A 91 -11.11 -17.89 6.96
CA LEU A 91 -10.36 -17.18 5.91
C LEU A 91 -10.85 -15.73 5.75
N TRP A 92 -12.16 -15.50 5.74
CA TRP A 92 -12.72 -14.15 5.66
C TRP A 92 -12.40 -13.31 6.90
N VAL A 93 -12.41 -13.90 8.09
CA VAL A 93 -12.01 -13.22 9.34
C VAL A 93 -10.55 -12.82 9.27
N VAL A 94 -9.66 -13.70 8.80
CA VAL A 94 -8.23 -13.40 8.63
C VAL A 94 -8.02 -12.27 7.63
N VAL A 95 -8.69 -12.29 6.46
CA VAL A 95 -8.62 -11.23 5.45
C VAL A 95 -9.10 -9.89 6.02
N TRP A 96 -10.20 -9.89 6.75
CA TRP A 96 -10.75 -8.70 7.38
C TRP A 96 -9.83 -8.15 8.48
N TRP A 97 -9.26 -9.02 9.30
CA TRP A 97 -8.35 -8.64 10.37
C TRP A 97 -7.05 -8.05 9.82
N GLN A 98 -6.48 -8.66 8.78
CA GLN A 98 -5.30 -8.12 8.10
C GLN A 98 -5.57 -6.73 7.50
N ALA A 99 -6.72 -6.55 6.82
CA ALA A 99 -7.08 -5.25 6.26
C ALA A 99 -7.21 -4.17 7.34
N ARG A 100 -7.73 -4.50 8.52
CA ARG A 100 -7.82 -3.55 9.63
C ARG A 100 -6.48 -3.26 10.30
N GLN A 101 -5.57 -4.22 10.36
CA GLN A 101 -4.25 -3.99 10.95
C GLN A 101 -3.39 -3.02 10.11
N GLU A 102 -3.52 -3.04 8.77
CA GLU A 102 -2.80 -2.11 7.90
C GLU A 102 -3.23 -0.64 8.17
N GLU A 103 -4.48 -0.40 8.52
CA GLU A 103 -5.00 0.94 8.85
C GLU A 103 -4.66 1.39 10.28
N ALA A 104 -4.48 0.47 11.20
CA ALA A 104 -4.27 0.75 12.62
C ALA A 104 -2.83 1.05 13.02
N GLN A 105 -1.84 0.81 12.13
CA GLN A 105 -0.44 1.10 12.46
C GLN A 105 -0.21 2.61 12.58
N PRO A 106 0.55 3.10 13.60
CA PRO A 106 0.90 4.50 13.68
C PRO A 106 1.67 4.94 12.43
N TRP A 107 1.47 6.19 12.00
CA TRP A 107 2.20 6.76 10.89
C TRP A 107 3.61 7.10 11.33
N GLU A 108 4.60 6.52 10.66
CA GLU A 108 6.00 6.85 10.85
C GLU A 108 6.55 7.43 9.54
N PRO A 109 6.94 8.72 9.52
CA PRO A 109 7.58 9.31 8.36
C PRO A 109 8.96 8.70 8.16
N LEU A 110 9.23 8.24 6.95
CA LEU A 110 10.52 7.70 6.57
C LEU A 110 11.43 8.81 6.05
N ASN A 111 12.73 8.71 6.31
CA ASN A 111 13.72 9.57 5.72
C ASN A 111 13.98 9.17 4.26
N LEU A 112 14.60 10.08 3.49
CA LEU A 112 14.85 9.89 2.07
C LEU A 112 15.68 8.65 1.76
N GLU A 113 16.72 8.37 2.56
CA GLU A 113 17.58 7.20 2.36
C GLU A 113 16.81 5.89 2.55
N THR A 114 15.93 5.83 3.54
CA THR A 114 15.04 4.66 3.76
C THR A 114 14.08 4.48 2.59
N LEU A 115 13.49 5.59 2.08
CA LEU A 115 12.61 5.55 0.91
C LEU A 115 13.32 5.03 -0.34
N TYR A 116 14.61 5.39 -0.54
CA TYR A 116 15.43 4.83 -1.64
C TYR A 116 15.66 3.33 -1.53
N ASN A 117 15.68 2.78 -0.32
CA ASN A 117 15.96 1.37 -0.08
C ASN A 117 14.70 0.48 -0.03
N LEU A 118 13.49 1.08 -0.07
CA LEU A 118 12.25 0.32 -0.12
C LEU A 118 12.14 -0.48 -1.42
N HIS A 119 11.47 -1.63 -1.36
CA HIS A 119 11.02 -2.30 -2.58
C HIS A 119 9.99 -1.41 -3.31
N PRO A 120 9.93 -1.40 -4.67
CA PRO A 120 8.98 -0.57 -5.42
C PRO A 120 7.53 -0.65 -4.90
N ALA A 121 7.02 -1.87 -4.69
CA ALA A 121 5.67 -2.07 -4.15
C ALA A 121 5.48 -1.53 -2.73
N ASP A 122 6.54 -1.47 -1.89
CA ASP A 122 6.48 -0.87 -0.56
C ASP A 122 6.46 0.65 -0.64
N PHE A 123 7.18 1.23 -1.60
CA PHE A 123 7.14 2.66 -1.87
C PHE A 123 5.74 3.10 -2.34
N GLU A 124 5.12 2.37 -3.27
CA GLU A 124 3.74 2.61 -3.71
C GLU A 124 2.74 2.52 -2.53
N ARG A 125 2.87 1.51 -1.65
CA ARG A 125 2.06 1.37 -0.43
C ARG A 125 2.25 2.52 0.54
N TYR A 126 3.49 2.97 0.72
CA TYR A 126 3.82 4.12 1.55
C TYR A 126 3.14 5.40 1.04
N VAL A 127 3.26 5.67 -0.27
CA VAL A 127 2.60 6.81 -0.91
C VAL A 127 1.08 6.70 -0.84
N ALA A 128 0.53 5.50 -1.08
CA ALA A 128 -0.91 5.26 -0.94
C ALA A 128 -1.41 5.58 0.48
N ARG A 129 -0.66 5.17 1.50
CA ARG A 129 -0.98 5.46 2.89
C ARG A 129 -0.93 6.95 3.20
N LEU A 130 0.06 7.67 2.68
CA LEU A 130 0.17 9.12 2.81
C LEU A 130 -1.07 9.84 2.26
N PHE A 131 -1.55 9.46 1.07
CA PHE A 131 -2.77 10.02 0.49
C PHE A 131 -4.02 9.65 1.30
N ARG A 132 -4.11 8.43 1.86
CA ARG A 132 -5.22 8.03 2.74
C ARG A 132 -5.27 8.88 4.01
N LEU A 133 -4.12 9.15 4.63
CA LEU A 133 -4.01 10.04 5.80
C LEU A 133 -4.42 11.48 5.49
N LYS A 134 -4.27 11.91 4.23
CA LYS A 134 -4.79 13.20 3.74
C LYS A 134 -6.29 13.17 3.38
N GLY A 135 -7.00 12.09 3.69
CA GLY A 135 -8.45 11.99 3.48
C GLY A 135 -8.87 11.55 2.08
N TYR A 136 -7.96 11.06 1.24
CA TYR A 136 -8.31 10.53 -0.07
C TYR A 136 -8.60 9.02 0.00
N ARG A 137 -9.53 8.55 -0.81
CA ARG A 137 -9.69 7.11 -1.08
C ARG A 137 -8.66 6.69 -2.12
N VAL A 138 -7.84 5.68 -1.81
CA VAL A 138 -6.73 5.26 -2.67
C VAL A 138 -6.81 3.76 -2.95
N VAL A 139 -6.73 3.41 -4.23
CA VAL A 139 -6.61 2.03 -4.71
C VAL A 139 -5.24 1.87 -5.36
N VAL A 140 -4.46 0.89 -4.91
CA VAL A 140 -3.17 0.52 -5.51
C VAL A 140 -3.47 -0.39 -6.69
N ARG A 141 -3.01 -0.05 -7.90
CA ARG A 141 -3.18 -0.86 -9.12
C ARG A 141 -2.08 -1.91 -9.24
N GLY A 142 -0.82 -1.54 -9.18
CA GLY A 142 0.35 -2.41 -9.04
C GLY A 142 0.44 -3.61 -9.99
N ARG A 143 -0.03 -3.49 -11.24
CA ARG A 143 0.06 -4.55 -12.26
C ARG A 143 0.99 -4.13 -13.39
N SER A 144 1.78 -5.07 -13.87
CA SER A 144 2.52 -4.92 -15.12
C SER A 144 1.52 -4.71 -16.27
N GLY A 145 1.64 -3.58 -16.98
CA GLY A 145 0.74 -3.22 -18.10
C GLY A 145 -0.24 -2.09 -17.82
N ASP A 146 -0.24 -1.49 -16.64
CA ASP A 146 -1.17 -0.41 -16.23
C ASP A 146 -0.76 0.99 -16.73
N LEU A 147 -0.04 1.10 -17.84
CA LEU A 147 0.41 2.37 -18.46
C LEU A 147 1.10 3.32 -17.45
N GLY A 148 1.79 2.77 -16.44
CA GLY A 148 2.49 3.52 -15.40
C GLY A 148 1.58 4.13 -14.32
N VAL A 149 0.33 3.71 -14.19
CA VAL A 149 -0.56 4.12 -13.10
C VAL A 149 -0.41 3.19 -11.91
N ASP A 150 0.23 3.65 -10.85
CA ASP A 150 0.43 2.86 -9.62
C ASP A 150 -0.74 3.03 -8.64
N LEU A 151 -1.29 4.25 -8.54
CA LEU A 151 -2.39 4.57 -7.63
C LEU A 151 -3.54 5.27 -8.36
N VAL A 152 -4.77 4.87 -8.01
CA VAL A 152 -5.98 5.63 -8.33
C VAL A 152 -6.48 6.31 -7.07
N ILE A 153 -6.58 7.64 -7.11
CA ILE A 153 -6.93 8.50 -6.00
C ILE A 153 -8.31 9.10 -6.27
N THR A 154 -9.22 8.97 -5.31
CA THR A 154 -10.56 9.56 -5.41
C THR A 154 -10.77 10.53 -4.26
N ARG A 155 -11.11 11.77 -4.59
CA ARG A 155 -11.47 12.80 -3.62
C ARG A 155 -12.96 12.66 -3.26
N GLN A 156 -13.36 13.16 -2.09
CA GLN A 156 -14.76 13.40 -1.76
C GLN A 156 -15.40 14.26 -2.87
N GLY A 157 -16.55 13.84 -3.39
CA GLY A 157 -17.15 14.45 -4.57
C GLY A 157 -16.84 13.73 -5.91
N GLY A 158 -16.14 12.57 -5.85
CA GLY A 158 -16.03 11.64 -7.00
C GLY A 158 -14.96 11.98 -8.03
N LYS A 159 -14.26 13.13 -7.93
CA LYS A 159 -13.16 13.47 -8.84
C LYS A 159 -12.03 12.47 -8.70
N ARG A 160 -11.61 11.88 -9.83
CA ARG A 160 -10.54 10.88 -9.91
C ARG A 160 -9.22 11.53 -10.32
N ALA A 161 -8.15 11.07 -9.72
CA ALA A 161 -6.78 11.38 -10.08
C ALA A 161 -5.97 10.09 -10.16
N ILE A 162 -4.82 10.13 -10.82
CA ILE A 162 -3.84 9.05 -10.86
C ILE A 162 -2.54 9.49 -10.20
N ALA A 163 -1.78 8.54 -9.66
CA ALA A 163 -0.40 8.80 -9.27
C ALA A 163 0.52 7.74 -9.87
N GLN A 164 1.68 8.20 -10.29
CA GLN A 164 2.82 7.39 -10.68
C GLN A 164 3.92 7.55 -9.63
N CYS A 165 4.44 6.44 -9.14
CA CYS A 165 5.47 6.36 -8.11
C CYS A 165 6.79 5.90 -8.74
N LYS A 166 7.81 6.76 -8.75
CA LYS A 166 9.10 6.47 -9.35
C LYS A 166 10.21 6.52 -8.29
N ARG A 167 10.77 5.37 -7.96
CA ARG A 167 11.91 5.28 -7.03
C ARG A 167 13.22 5.36 -7.81
N TYR A 168 13.70 6.57 -8.02
CA TYR A 168 14.95 6.84 -8.74
C TYR A 168 15.97 7.55 -7.85
N ARG A 169 17.26 7.45 -8.22
CA ARG A 169 18.36 8.20 -7.62
C ARG A 169 18.82 9.35 -8.53
N SER A 170 18.59 9.22 -9.83
CA SER A 170 18.90 10.25 -10.82
C SER A 170 17.74 11.21 -10.98
N THR A 171 18.05 12.47 -11.27
CA THR A 171 17.08 13.55 -11.51
C THR A 171 16.09 13.17 -12.61
N ILE A 172 14.80 13.41 -12.36
CA ILE A 172 13.73 13.17 -13.33
C ILE A 172 13.65 14.32 -14.32
N GLY A 173 13.76 13.96 -15.59
CA GLY A 173 13.59 14.87 -16.72
C GLY A 173 12.14 15.04 -17.18
N PRO A 174 11.91 15.91 -18.19
CA PRO A 174 10.58 16.20 -18.72
C PRO A 174 9.92 15.00 -19.42
N ASP A 175 10.69 13.98 -19.80
CA ASP A 175 10.15 12.83 -20.55
C ASP A 175 9.14 12.02 -19.73
N ILE A 176 9.49 11.74 -18.47
CA ILE A 176 8.61 11.02 -17.54
C ILE A 176 7.35 11.84 -17.27
N VAL A 177 7.47 13.16 -17.18
CA VAL A 177 6.33 14.06 -16.95
C VAL A 177 5.40 14.09 -18.17
N ARG A 178 5.97 14.03 -19.40
CA ARG A 178 5.19 13.94 -20.64
C ARG A 178 4.45 12.61 -20.74
N GLU A 179 5.11 11.51 -20.40
CA GLU A 179 4.50 10.18 -20.36
C GLU A 179 3.30 10.17 -19.41
N LEU A 180 3.47 10.64 -18.19
CA LEU A 180 2.39 10.72 -17.20
C LEU A 180 1.23 11.64 -17.67
N TYR A 181 1.53 12.72 -18.37
CA TYR A 181 0.50 13.58 -18.95
C TYR A 181 -0.30 12.85 -20.03
N GLY A 182 0.38 12.07 -20.89
CA GLY A 182 -0.31 11.20 -21.85
C GLY A 182 -1.25 10.21 -21.19
N THR A 183 -0.78 9.58 -20.10
CA THR A 183 -1.58 8.67 -19.28
C THR A 183 -2.78 9.36 -18.63
N LEU A 184 -2.61 10.60 -18.12
CA LEU A 184 -3.71 11.40 -17.57
C LEU A 184 -4.83 11.61 -18.58
N ILE A 185 -4.46 11.97 -19.83
CA ILE A 185 -5.42 12.17 -20.90
C ILE A 185 -6.11 10.87 -21.31
N HIS A 186 -5.34 9.79 -21.44
CA HIS A 186 -5.84 8.45 -21.78
C HIS A 186 -6.85 7.93 -20.75
N GLU A 187 -6.52 8.04 -19.45
CA GLU A 187 -7.40 7.62 -18.35
C GLU A 187 -8.62 8.55 -18.12
N GLY A 188 -8.66 9.71 -18.77
CA GLY A 188 -9.74 10.67 -18.65
C GLY A 188 -9.95 11.20 -17.22
N VAL A 189 -8.85 11.32 -16.45
CA VAL A 189 -8.90 11.78 -15.06
C VAL A 189 -8.60 13.27 -14.94
N SER A 190 -9.01 13.87 -13.81
CA SER A 190 -8.90 15.32 -13.62
C SER A 190 -7.53 15.80 -13.19
N HIS A 191 -6.66 14.91 -12.68
CA HIS A 191 -5.35 15.28 -12.14
C HIS A 191 -4.38 14.11 -12.12
N ALA A 192 -3.09 14.38 -12.23
CA ALA A 192 -2.03 13.39 -12.08
C ALA A 192 -0.97 13.83 -11.05
N PHE A 193 -0.49 12.89 -10.27
CA PHE A 193 0.61 13.07 -9.33
C PHE A 193 1.83 12.27 -9.80
N LEU A 194 2.97 12.92 -9.93
CA LEU A 194 4.25 12.23 -10.02
C LEU A 194 4.89 12.28 -8.63
N VAL A 195 5.11 11.13 -8.01
CA VAL A 195 5.76 11.01 -6.71
C VAL A 195 7.07 10.26 -6.88
N THR A 196 8.16 10.90 -6.51
CA THR A 196 9.49 10.30 -6.67
C THR A 196 10.37 10.48 -5.45
N THR A 197 11.37 9.62 -5.29
CA THR A 197 12.46 9.80 -4.32
C THR A 197 13.59 10.68 -4.87
N ALA A 198 13.62 10.90 -6.18
CA ALA A 198 14.64 11.71 -6.85
C ALA A 198 14.29 13.21 -6.86
N GLU A 199 15.25 14.03 -7.25
CA GLU A 199 15.01 15.42 -7.62
C GLU A 199 14.28 15.49 -8.97
N ILE A 200 13.53 16.57 -9.19
CA ILE A 200 12.83 16.85 -10.44
C ILE A 200 13.47 18.09 -11.06
N SER A 201 13.92 17.98 -12.31
CA SER A 201 14.58 19.05 -13.02
C SER A 201 13.68 20.26 -13.23
N ASP A 202 14.28 21.46 -13.33
CA ASP A 202 13.54 22.69 -13.60
C ASP A 202 12.79 22.62 -14.92
N SER A 203 13.38 22.03 -15.95
CA SER A 203 12.72 21.80 -17.24
C SER A 203 11.49 20.90 -17.14
N ALA A 204 11.49 19.90 -16.24
CA ALA A 204 10.33 19.06 -15.98
C ALA A 204 9.23 19.84 -15.24
N ARG A 205 9.60 20.68 -14.27
CA ARG A 205 8.67 21.56 -13.53
C ARG A 205 8.06 22.61 -14.45
N GLU A 206 8.87 23.24 -15.27
CA GLU A 206 8.42 24.23 -16.26
C GLU A 206 7.43 23.58 -17.24
N TRP A 207 7.75 22.40 -17.76
CA TRP A 207 6.85 21.68 -18.66
C TRP A 207 5.51 21.32 -18.02
N ALA A 208 5.49 20.95 -16.73
CA ALA A 208 4.25 20.63 -15.98
C ALA A 208 3.44 21.89 -15.63
N SER A 209 4.03 23.07 -15.70
CA SER A 209 3.38 24.34 -15.36
C SER A 209 2.12 24.55 -16.20
N GLY A 210 1.03 24.98 -15.56
CA GLY A 210 -0.26 25.19 -16.22
C GLY A 210 -1.02 23.91 -16.58
N LYS A 211 -0.48 22.72 -16.29
CA LYS A 211 -1.16 21.44 -16.53
C LYS A 211 -1.75 20.88 -15.22
N PRO A 212 -2.79 20.05 -15.29
CA PRO A 212 -3.40 19.43 -14.09
C PRO A 212 -2.51 18.32 -13.49
N MET A 213 -1.30 18.69 -13.13
CA MET A 213 -0.28 17.78 -12.59
C MET A 213 0.36 18.36 -11.34
N THR A 214 0.72 17.50 -10.41
CA THR A 214 1.52 17.85 -9.23
C THR A 214 2.74 16.95 -9.18
N LEU A 215 3.92 17.58 -9.12
CA LEU A 215 5.19 16.89 -9.03
C LEU A 215 5.69 16.95 -7.58
N ILE A 216 5.93 15.79 -6.98
CA ILE A 216 6.39 15.62 -5.60
C ILE A 216 7.74 14.91 -5.65
N ASP A 217 8.80 15.65 -5.40
CA ASP A 217 10.16 15.11 -5.29
C ASP A 217 10.42 14.50 -3.91
N GLY A 218 11.60 13.93 -3.74
CA GLY A 218 11.95 13.22 -2.51
C GLY A 218 11.97 14.12 -1.28
N SER A 219 12.44 15.37 -1.39
CA SER A 219 12.46 16.34 -0.29
C SER A 219 11.05 16.75 0.12
N THR A 220 10.22 17.12 -0.83
CA THR A 220 8.81 17.46 -0.62
C THR A 220 8.02 16.28 -0.04
N LEU A 221 8.30 15.05 -0.50
CA LEU A 221 7.65 13.85 0.04
C LEU A 221 7.94 13.64 1.52
N VAL A 222 9.20 13.82 1.94
CA VAL A 222 9.63 13.72 3.35
C VAL A 222 8.97 14.81 4.20
N GLU A 223 8.94 16.06 3.71
CA GLU A 223 8.26 17.17 4.41
C GLU A 223 6.76 16.93 4.60
N ILE A 224 6.08 16.48 3.54
CA ILE A 224 4.66 16.12 3.60
C ILE A 224 4.45 14.99 4.63
N ALA A 225 5.30 13.98 4.62
CA ALA A 225 5.21 12.85 5.54
C ALA A 225 5.39 13.28 7.02
N ALA A 226 6.36 14.16 7.29
CA ALA A 226 6.61 14.70 8.62
C ALA A 226 5.44 15.57 9.11
N SER A 227 4.84 16.38 8.24
CA SER A 227 3.70 17.23 8.58
C SER A 227 2.47 16.44 9.06
N LEU A 228 2.29 15.23 8.55
CA LEU A 228 1.19 14.34 8.97
C LEU A 228 1.39 13.74 10.37
N GLN A 229 2.64 13.64 10.83
CA GLN A 229 2.94 13.20 12.20
C GLN A 229 2.61 14.29 13.24
N LEU A 230 2.85 15.54 12.88
CA LEU A 230 2.64 16.69 13.78
C LEU A 230 1.15 17.07 13.96
N ASN A 231 0.29 16.74 12.99
CA ASN A 231 -1.11 17.09 12.96
C ASN A 231 -2.05 15.89 12.73
N PRO A 232 -2.08 14.87 13.60
CA PRO A 232 -2.96 13.71 13.41
C PRO A 232 -4.46 14.07 13.50
N THR A 233 -4.80 15.26 14.07
CA THR A 233 -6.19 15.66 14.39
C THR A 233 -6.87 16.57 13.36
N SER A 234 -6.12 17.17 12.42
CA SER A 234 -6.75 18.10 11.46
C SER A 234 -7.45 17.38 10.30
N SER A 235 -7.10 16.11 10.04
CA SER A 235 -7.68 15.33 8.95
C SER A 235 -9.06 14.73 9.30
N ALA A 236 -9.41 14.62 10.59
CA ALA A 236 -10.68 14.03 11.05
C ALA A 236 -11.82 15.06 11.22
N LYS A 237 -11.54 16.35 11.07
CA LYS A 237 -12.49 17.43 11.39
C LYS A 237 -12.99 18.24 10.18
N SER A 238 -12.69 17.79 8.95
CA SER A 238 -13.27 18.33 7.72
C SER A 238 -14.20 17.28 7.05
N LEU A 239 -15.04 16.69 7.89
CA LEU A 239 -16.23 15.94 7.48
C LEU A 239 -17.44 16.85 7.52
#